data_40c745389ff3ecc1472225120b9c6e9a
#
_entry.id   40c745389ff3ecc1472225120b9c6e9a
#
_cell.length_a   1.000
_cell.length_b   1.000
_cell.length_c   1.000
_cell.angle_alpha   90.00
_cell.angle_beta   90.00
_cell.angle_gamma   90.00
#
_symmetry.space_group_name_H-M   'P 1'
#
loop_
_entity.id
_entity.type
_entity.pdbx_description
1 polymer ?
#
loop_
_entity_poly.entity_id
_entity_poly.type
_entity_poly.pdbx_seq_one_letter_code
_entity_poly.pdbx_strand_id
1 'polypeptide(L)'
;MLNRGIEKEKYEGEFDEIMLDVFKEYLKTHKGRNRRTDVLRDFVEHNKSRDIRREVKSQTKNYRRVTLSMRQWLKTFGIVAEDLGDKFRLLFDGDDRYVVNLAKTCSDRRAGCNIAADMLRILF
;
A
#
# COMPACT_ATOMS: atom_id res chain seq x y z
N MET A 1 -4.62 27.37 -11.47
CA MET A 1 -4.30 26.15 -10.75
C MET A 1 -5.55 25.44 -10.27
N LEU A 2 -5.62 24.21 -10.53
CA LEU A 2 -6.75 23.44 -10.10
C LEU A 2 -6.72 23.17 -8.61
N ASN A 3 -7.86 23.29 -7.98
CA ASN A 3 -7.99 22.97 -6.55
C ASN A 3 -7.97 21.46 -6.39
N ARG A 4 -6.79 20.94 -6.24
CA ARG A 4 -6.60 19.53 -6.01
C ARG A 4 -7.10 19.09 -4.64
N GLY A 5 -7.11 20.01 -3.68
CA GLY A 5 -7.37 19.67 -2.29
C GLY A 5 -6.17 19.03 -1.62
N ILE A 6 -6.24 18.89 -0.33
CA ILE A 6 -5.19 18.25 0.46
C ILE A 6 -5.45 16.75 0.51
N GLU A 7 -4.40 15.96 0.25
CA GLU A 7 -4.52 14.52 0.40
C GLU A 7 -4.66 14.17 1.87
N LYS A 8 -5.66 13.37 2.18
CA LYS A 8 -5.95 12.94 3.54
C LYS A 8 -5.70 11.45 3.68
N GLU A 9 -5.58 11.00 4.92
CA GLU A 9 -5.52 9.57 5.18
C GLU A 9 -6.73 8.86 4.57
N LYS A 10 -6.48 7.73 3.93
CA LYS A 10 -7.53 6.87 3.39
C LYS A 10 -7.97 5.80 4.39
N TYR A 11 -7.13 5.52 5.37
CA TYR A 11 -7.42 4.60 6.46
C TYR A 11 -6.68 5.05 7.70
N GLU A 12 -7.16 4.64 8.85
CA GLU A 12 -6.55 5.02 10.13
C GLU A 12 -5.13 4.49 10.24
N GLY A 13 -4.20 5.36 10.58
CA GLY A 13 -2.80 5.01 10.77
C GLY A 13 -1.94 5.11 9.51
N GLU A 14 -2.51 5.46 8.35
CA GLU A 14 -1.74 5.59 7.11
C GLU A 14 -0.61 6.61 7.25
N PHE A 15 -0.89 7.76 7.82
CA PHE A 15 0.09 8.82 7.98
C PHE A 15 1.25 8.36 8.87
N ASP A 16 0.94 7.69 9.98
CA ASP A 16 1.96 7.17 10.89
C ASP A 16 2.84 6.13 10.20
N GLU A 17 2.26 5.27 9.37
CA GLU A 17 3.01 4.28 8.60
C GLU A 17 3.97 4.95 7.62
N ILE A 18 3.50 5.98 6.92
CA ILE A 18 4.34 6.73 5.98
C ILE A 18 5.50 7.39 6.72
N MET A 19 5.24 8.01 7.85
CA MET A 19 6.27 8.66 8.66
C MET A 19 7.32 7.66 9.13
N LEU A 20 6.90 6.48 9.58
CA LEU A 20 7.83 5.44 10.02
C LEU A 20 8.70 4.95 8.87
N ASP A 21 8.13 4.80 7.68
CA ASP A 21 8.89 4.42 6.48
C ASP A 21 9.94 5.47 6.13
N VAL A 22 9.56 6.75 6.16
CA VAL A 22 10.48 7.86 5.90
C VAL A 22 11.63 7.85 6.92
N PHE A 23 11.33 7.63 8.20
CA PHE A 23 12.35 7.57 9.24
C PHE A 23 13.29 6.39 9.04
N LYS A 24 12.76 5.23 8.67
CA LYS A 24 13.58 4.06 8.37
C LYS A 24 14.54 4.32 7.21
N GLU A 25 14.07 4.95 6.16
CA GLU A 25 14.93 5.32 5.02
C GLU A 25 16.00 6.33 5.43
N TYR A 26 15.64 7.33 6.22
CA TYR A 26 16.60 8.29 6.75
C TYR A 26 17.70 7.59 7.53
N LEU A 27 17.32 6.65 8.41
CA LEU A 27 18.29 5.93 9.24
C LEU A 27 19.23 5.03 8.42
N LYS A 28 18.79 4.52 7.27
CA LYS A 28 19.65 3.74 6.38
C LYS A 28 20.78 4.56 5.77
N THR A 29 20.51 5.84 5.50
CA THR A 29 21.48 6.73 4.86
C THR A 29 22.30 7.52 5.85
N HIS A 30 21.85 7.64 7.11
CA HIS A 30 22.52 8.39 8.16
C HIS A 30 22.97 7.46 9.28
N LYS A 31 24.06 6.74 9.03
CA LYS A 31 24.54 5.69 9.95
C LYS A 31 25.30 6.22 11.16
N GLY A 32 25.67 7.48 11.16
CA GLY A 32 26.35 8.08 12.30
C GLY A 32 25.45 8.13 13.53
N ARG A 33 26.07 8.12 14.71
CA ARG A 33 25.31 8.22 15.97
C ARG A 33 25.36 9.64 16.46
N ASN A 34 24.18 10.25 16.54
CA ASN A 34 23.98 11.53 17.20
C ASN A 34 22.60 11.51 17.85
N ARG A 35 22.31 12.55 18.62
CA ARG A 35 21.06 12.59 19.35
C ARG A 35 19.84 12.48 18.44
N ARG A 36 19.88 13.14 17.29
CA ARG A 36 18.76 13.15 16.34
C ARG A 36 18.48 11.76 15.78
N THR A 37 19.50 11.06 15.35
CA THR A 37 19.32 9.69 14.81
C THR A 37 18.93 8.73 15.92
N ASP A 38 19.43 8.89 17.12
CA ASP A 38 19.05 8.05 18.25
C ASP A 38 17.57 8.22 18.61
N VAL A 39 17.07 9.46 18.61
CA VAL A 39 15.64 9.73 18.84
C VAL A 39 14.78 9.06 17.78
N LEU A 40 15.16 9.18 16.51
CA LEU A 40 14.40 8.56 15.42
C LEU A 40 14.44 7.04 15.50
N ARG A 41 15.59 6.47 15.84
CA ARG A 41 15.74 5.02 15.97
C ARG A 41 14.87 4.47 17.08
N ASP A 42 14.87 5.12 18.24
CA ASP A 42 14.05 4.72 19.37
C ASP A 42 12.56 4.84 19.03
N PHE A 43 12.18 5.91 18.34
CA PHE A 43 10.78 6.08 17.88
C PHE A 43 10.35 4.95 16.97
N VAL A 44 11.17 4.59 15.99
CA VAL A 44 10.86 3.51 15.05
C VAL A 44 10.73 2.17 15.78
N GLU A 45 11.61 1.90 16.75
CA GLU A 45 11.57 0.66 17.52
C GLU A 45 10.32 0.53 18.39
N HIS A 46 9.87 1.64 18.98
CA HIS A 46 8.71 1.64 19.89
C HIS A 46 7.37 1.77 19.15
N ASN A 47 7.37 2.22 17.90
CA ASN A 47 6.16 2.43 17.14
C ASN A 47 6.16 1.53 15.91
N LYS A 48 5.95 0.23 16.15
CA LYS A 48 5.87 -0.74 15.05
C LYS A 48 4.64 -0.46 14.22
N SER A 49 4.85 -0.18 12.95
CA SER A 49 3.76 -0.02 12.01
C SER A 49 3.44 -1.35 11.33
N ARG A 50 2.26 -1.37 10.74
CA ARG A 50 1.83 -2.44 9.86
C ARG A 50 2.76 -2.49 8.64
N ASP A 51 3.22 -3.67 8.28
CA ASP A 51 4.07 -3.85 7.11
C ASP A 51 3.21 -4.04 5.86
N ILE A 52 2.81 -2.94 5.24
CA ILE A 52 1.94 -2.93 4.06
C ILE A 52 2.60 -3.67 2.89
N ARG A 53 3.89 -3.46 2.67
CA ARG A 53 4.61 -4.12 1.58
C ARG A 53 4.53 -5.64 1.70
N ARG A 54 4.72 -6.15 2.92
CA ARG A 54 4.64 -7.57 3.20
C ARG A 54 3.22 -8.10 3.00
N GLU A 55 2.23 -7.35 3.47
CA GLU A 55 0.82 -7.73 3.31
C GLU A 55 0.43 -7.78 1.83
N VAL A 56 0.82 -6.79 1.03
CA VAL A 56 0.54 -6.77 -0.40
C VAL A 56 1.15 -7.99 -1.08
N LYS A 57 2.41 -8.29 -0.78
CA LYS A 57 3.08 -9.46 -1.35
C LYS A 57 2.40 -10.76 -0.95
N SER A 58 1.97 -10.87 0.30
CA SER A 58 1.27 -12.05 0.80
C SER A 58 -0.08 -12.23 0.11
N GLN A 59 -0.84 -11.15 -0.06
CA GLN A 59 -2.17 -11.20 -0.67
C GLN A 59 -2.12 -11.48 -2.17
N THR A 60 -1.06 -11.08 -2.85
CA THR A 60 -0.91 -11.28 -4.29
C THR A 60 -0.12 -12.52 -4.67
N LYS A 61 0.50 -13.18 -3.68
CA LYS A 61 1.24 -14.42 -3.92
C LYS A 61 0.30 -15.47 -4.51
N ASN A 62 0.74 -16.14 -5.56
CA ASN A 62 -0.05 -17.15 -6.26
C ASN A 62 -1.39 -16.61 -6.77
N TYR A 63 -1.42 -15.36 -7.15
CA TYR A 63 -2.63 -14.72 -7.64
C TYR A 63 -3.18 -15.47 -8.86
N ARG A 64 -4.47 -15.80 -8.82
CA ARG A 64 -5.21 -16.40 -9.92
C ARG A 64 -6.45 -15.57 -10.24
N ARG A 65 -7.08 -15.03 -9.20
CA ARG A 65 -8.31 -14.23 -9.32
C ARG A 65 -8.48 -13.41 -8.04
N VAL A 66 -9.34 -12.41 -8.12
CA VAL A 66 -9.72 -11.62 -6.95
C VAL A 66 -10.67 -12.47 -6.10
N THR A 67 -10.24 -12.79 -4.87
CA THR A 67 -11.03 -13.58 -3.93
C THR A 67 -11.80 -12.67 -2.98
N LEU A 68 -12.78 -13.24 -2.29
CA LEU A 68 -13.51 -12.51 -1.23
C LEU A 68 -12.56 -12.06 -0.12
N SER A 69 -11.62 -12.91 0.27
CA SER A 69 -10.58 -12.57 1.24
C SER A 69 -9.80 -11.34 0.84
N MET A 70 -9.35 -11.30 -0.42
CA MET A 70 -8.61 -10.16 -0.95
C MET A 70 -9.45 -8.89 -0.93
N ARG A 71 -10.72 -8.99 -1.31
CA ARG A 71 -11.64 -7.85 -1.29
C ARG A 71 -11.85 -7.32 0.12
N GLN A 72 -11.98 -8.20 1.11
CA GLN A 72 -12.14 -7.82 2.51
C GLN A 72 -10.88 -7.14 3.04
N TRP A 73 -9.71 -7.66 2.68
CA TRP A 73 -8.44 -7.05 3.05
C TRP A 73 -8.31 -5.65 2.45
N LEU A 74 -8.62 -5.48 1.17
CA LEU A 74 -8.60 -4.18 0.50
C LEU A 74 -9.56 -3.19 1.16
N LYS A 75 -10.71 -3.67 1.59
CA LYS A 75 -11.71 -2.84 2.23
C LYS A 75 -11.23 -2.21 3.54
N THR A 76 -10.28 -2.85 4.23
CA THR A 76 -9.69 -2.28 5.45
C THR A 76 -8.94 -0.98 5.18
N PHE A 77 -8.53 -0.74 3.93
CA PHE A 77 -7.88 0.49 3.50
C PHE A 77 -8.84 1.46 2.81
N GLY A 78 -10.12 1.14 2.73
CA GLY A 78 -11.07 1.92 1.96
C GLY A 78 -10.97 1.71 0.46
N ILE A 79 -10.34 0.60 0.02
CA ILE A 79 -10.20 0.26 -1.39
C ILE A 79 -11.34 -0.65 -1.80
N VAL A 80 -11.98 -0.32 -2.93
CA VAL A 80 -13.06 -1.14 -3.50
C VAL A 80 -12.57 -1.76 -4.81
N ALA A 81 -13.11 -2.95 -5.10
CA ALA A 81 -12.84 -3.66 -6.35
C ALA A 81 -14.10 -3.58 -7.22
N GLU A 82 -14.05 -2.76 -8.26
CA GLU A 82 -15.16 -2.64 -9.20
C GLU A 82 -15.07 -3.72 -10.27
N ASP A 83 -16.16 -4.44 -10.47
CA ASP A 83 -16.26 -5.47 -11.51
C ASP A 83 -16.64 -4.81 -12.83
N LEU A 84 -15.72 -4.79 -13.79
CA LEU A 84 -15.93 -4.20 -15.11
C LEU A 84 -16.28 -5.26 -16.19
N GLY A 85 -16.54 -6.50 -15.78
CA GLY A 85 -16.85 -7.57 -16.71
C GLY A 85 -15.63 -8.42 -17.06
N ASP A 86 -14.63 -7.82 -17.68
CA ASP A 86 -13.39 -8.50 -18.09
C ASP A 86 -12.25 -8.34 -17.06
N LYS A 87 -12.37 -7.38 -16.16
CA LYS A 87 -11.34 -7.07 -15.17
C LYS A 87 -11.95 -6.46 -13.92
N PHE A 88 -11.16 -6.36 -12.86
CA PHE A 88 -11.48 -5.57 -11.68
C PHE A 88 -10.65 -4.29 -11.68
N ARG A 89 -11.25 -3.22 -11.20
CA ARG A 89 -10.58 -1.95 -11.01
C ARG A 89 -10.53 -1.64 -9.52
N LEU A 90 -9.31 -1.51 -8.98
CA LEU A 90 -9.09 -1.18 -7.58
C LEU A 90 -8.90 0.32 -7.44
N LEU A 91 -9.67 0.94 -6.55
CA LEU A 91 -9.57 2.37 -6.27
C LEU A 91 -10.07 2.63 -4.85
N PHE A 92 -9.69 3.77 -4.30
CA PHE A 92 -10.25 4.21 -3.03
C PHE A 92 -11.70 4.64 -3.26
N ASP A 93 -12.58 4.29 -2.33
CA ASP A 93 -14.00 4.61 -2.44
C ASP A 93 -14.19 6.13 -2.56
N GLY A 94 -14.85 6.53 -3.64
CA GLY A 94 -15.10 7.94 -3.93
C GLY A 94 -13.91 8.71 -4.50
N ASP A 95 -12.80 8.03 -4.83
CA ASP A 95 -11.60 8.67 -5.35
C ASP A 95 -10.98 7.82 -6.45
N ASP A 96 -11.15 8.23 -7.69
CA ASP A 96 -10.67 7.50 -8.86
C ASP A 96 -9.33 8.00 -9.41
N ARG A 97 -8.62 8.83 -8.66
CA ARG A 97 -7.33 9.36 -9.09
C ARG A 97 -6.22 8.30 -9.08
N TYR A 98 -6.36 7.30 -8.23
CA TYR A 98 -5.38 6.23 -8.10
C TYR A 98 -6.07 4.90 -8.39
N VAL A 99 -5.75 4.30 -9.52
CA VAL A 99 -6.44 3.11 -10.01
C VAL A 99 -5.45 2.03 -10.40
N VAL A 100 -5.74 0.80 -10.01
CA VAL A 100 -5.01 -0.39 -10.44
C VAL A 100 -6.02 -1.35 -11.09
N ASN A 101 -5.71 -1.82 -12.30
CA ASN A 101 -6.54 -2.79 -13.01
C ASN A 101 -6.00 -4.20 -12.80
N LEU A 102 -6.89 -5.13 -12.47
CA LEU A 102 -6.54 -6.54 -12.28
C LEU A 102 -7.33 -7.40 -13.26
N ALA A 103 -6.67 -8.36 -13.91
CA ALA A 103 -7.37 -9.36 -14.69
C ALA A 103 -8.23 -10.22 -13.77
N LYS A 104 -9.42 -10.63 -14.21
CA LYS A 104 -10.31 -11.47 -13.42
C LYS A 104 -9.71 -12.85 -13.15
N THR A 105 -9.03 -13.40 -14.14
CA THR A 105 -8.32 -14.67 -14.02
C THR A 105 -6.95 -14.51 -14.65
N CYS A 106 -5.96 -15.18 -14.09
CA CYS A 106 -4.62 -15.11 -14.59
C CYS A 106 -3.92 -16.45 -14.46
N SER A 107 -3.32 -16.92 -15.54
CA SER A 107 -2.53 -18.15 -15.56
C SER A 107 -1.03 -17.86 -15.46
N ASP A 108 -0.63 -16.61 -15.59
CA ASP A 108 0.77 -16.20 -15.52
C ASP A 108 1.26 -16.20 -14.08
N ARG A 109 2.36 -16.91 -13.81
CA ARG A 109 2.97 -16.99 -12.48
C ARG A 109 3.50 -15.63 -12.00
N ARG A 110 3.82 -14.74 -12.93
CA ARG A 110 4.38 -13.41 -12.61
C ARG A 110 3.31 -12.37 -12.33
N ALA A 111 2.04 -12.70 -12.58
CA ALA A 111 0.96 -11.75 -12.40
C ALA A 111 0.89 -11.21 -10.98
N GLY A 112 1.09 -12.08 -9.98
CA GLY A 112 1.08 -11.66 -8.58
C GLY A 112 2.16 -10.63 -8.26
N CYS A 113 3.36 -10.81 -8.80
CA CYS A 113 4.46 -9.84 -8.59
C CYS A 113 4.17 -8.51 -9.27
N ASN A 114 3.62 -8.54 -10.48
CA ASN A 114 3.27 -7.33 -11.22
C ASN A 114 2.15 -6.55 -10.50
N ILE A 115 1.15 -7.26 -10.00
CA ILE A 115 0.05 -6.67 -9.23
C ILE A 115 0.58 -6.03 -7.96
N ALA A 116 1.45 -6.73 -7.23
CA ALA A 116 2.06 -6.19 -6.01
C ALA A 116 2.82 -4.91 -6.29
N ALA A 117 3.63 -4.88 -7.35
CA ALA A 117 4.39 -3.71 -7.73
C ALA A 117 3.48 -2.53 -8.07
N ASP A 118 2.41 -2.77 -8.83
CA ASP A 118 1.45 -1.73 -9.19
C ASP A 118 0.71 -1.19 -7.98
N MET A 119 0.27 -2.07 -7.08
CA MET A 119 -0.43 -1.66 -5.87
C MET A 119 0.48 -0.81 -4.97
N LEU A 120 1.74 -1.21 -4.79
CA LEU A 120 2.69 -0.48 -3.97
C LEU A 120 3.08 0.86 -4.59
N ARG A 121 3.10 0.93 -5.91
CA ARG A 121 3.46 2.16 -6.61
C ARG A 121 2.31 3.17 -6.66
N ILE A 122 1.08 2.70 -6.80
CA ILE A 122 -0.08 3.54 -7.08
C ILE A 122 -0.96 3.76 -5.87
N LEU A 123 -1.29 2.70 -5.12
CA LEU A 123 -2.24 2.77 -4.00
C LEU A 123 -1.54 2.99 -2.66
N PHE A 124 -0.38 2.46 -2.50
CA PHE A 124 0.39 2.52 -1.27
C PHE A 124 1.75 3.19 -1.52
#